data_04a11131b92a39823aae04f9f21cd5b6
#
_entry.id   04a11131b92a39823aae04f9f21cd5b6
#
_cell.length_a   1.000
_cell.length_b   1.000
_cell.length_c   1.000
_cell.angle_alpha   90.00
_cell.angle_beta   90.00
_cell.angle_gamma   90.00
#
_symmetry.space_group_name_H-M   'P 1'
#
loop_
_entity.id
_entity.type
_entity.pdbx_description
1 polymer ?
#
loop_
_entity_poly.entity_id
_entity_poly.type
_entity_poly.pdbx_seq_one_letter_code
_entity_poly.pdbx_strand_id
1 'polypeptide(L)'
;STEGLGGMSAIFHRLYRKRVCRGKFREKERPVLLNSWEGMYFAISEEKMLELADTAVEAGIELLVMDDGWFRGRNSDTTSLGDWIEDQEKFPEGLQKLAEKVREKGVEFGIWFEPEMVSPESEL
;
A
#
# COMPACT_ATOMS: atom_id res chain seq x y z
N SER A 1 -16.80 -13.40 26.17
CA SER A 1 -18.09 -13.52 25.46
C SER A 1 -18.64 -14.92 25.68
N THR A 2 -19.92 -15.04 26.03
CA THR A 2 -20.63 -16.32 26.15
C THR A 2 -20.84 -17.01 24.80
N GLU A 3 -20.59 -16.31 23.69
CA GLU A 3 -20.76 -16.78 22.31
C GLU A 3 -19.42 -17.26 21.69
N GLY A 4 -18.39 -17.45 22.50
CA GLY A 4 -17.08 -17.93 22.05
C GLY A 4 -16.33 -16.94 21.15
N LEU A 5 -15.42 -17.46 20.30
CA LEU A 5 -14.59 -16.64 19.41
C LEU A 5 -15.39 -15.86 18.36
N GLY A 6 -16.48 -16.45 17.84
CA GLY A 6 -17.38 -15.77 16.88
C GLY A 6 -18.04 -14.53 17.49
N GLY A 7 -18.55 -14.63 18.71
CA GLY A 7 -19.13 -13.49 19.43
C GLY A 7 -18.09 -12.42 19.75
N MET A 8 -16.89 -12.82 20.15
CA MET A 8 -15.77 -11.88 20.36
C MET A 8 -15.43 -11.14 19.06
N SER A 9 -15.24 -11.85 17.96
CA SER A 9 -14.96 -11.26 16.65
C SER A 9 -16.05 -10.25 16.23
N ALA A 10 -17.32 -10.62 16.38
CA ALA A 10 -18.45 -9.74 16.05
C ALA A 10 -18.46 -8.43 16.90
N ILE A 11 -18.04 -8.50 18.16
CA ILE A 11 -17.90 -7.32 19.03
C ILE A 11 -16.81 -6.39 18.51
N PHE A 12 -15.62 -6.93 18.16
CA PHE A 12 -14.54 -6.15 17.57
C PHE A 12 -14.92 -5.54 16.23
N HIS A 13 -15.57 -6.28 15.34
CA HIS A 13 -16.03 -5.74 14.05
C HIS A 13 -17.00 -4.56 14.25
N ARG A 14 -17.92 -4.66 15.20
CA ARG A 14 -18.83 -3.53 15.54
C ARG A 14 -18.06 -2.33 16.10
N LEU A 15 -17.06 -2.57 16.96
CA LEU A 15 -16.21 -1.52 17.51
C LEU A 15 -15.43 -0.81 16.41
N TYR A 16 -14.73 -1.55 15.54
CA TYR A 16 -13.95 -1.00 14.46
C TYR A 16 -14.83 -0.20 13.50
N ARG A 17 -15.97 -0.75 13.07
CA ARG A 17 -16.91 -0.05 12.19
C ARG A 17 -17.43 1.24 12.79
N LYS A 18 -17.73 1.27 14.08
CA LYS A 18 -18.30 2.44 14.74
C LYS A 18 -17.26 3.49 15.14
N ARG A 19 -16.04 3.08 15.47
CA ARG A 19 -15.04 3.96 16.11
C ARG A 19 -13.81 4.23 15.28
N VAL A 20 -13.37 3.26 14.47
CA VAL A 20 -12.10 3.31 13.72
C VAL A 20 -12.34 3.60 12.25
N CYS A 21 -13.19 2.82 11.58
CA CYS A 21 -13.50 3.03 10.16
C CYS A 21 -14.24 4.35 9.94
N ARG A 22 -13.74 5.16 9.02
CA ARG A 22 -14.28 6.48 8.69
C ARG A 22 -14.52 6.63 7.20
N GLY A 23 -15.27 7.69 6.81
CA GLY A 23 -15.54 8.03 5.42
C GLY A 23 -16.28 6.93 4.66
N LYS A 24 -16.12 6.95 3.34
CA LYS A 24 -16.82 6.04 2.41
C LYS A 24 -16.54 4.55 2.65
N PHE A 25 -15.38 4.21 3.23
CA PHE A 25 -14.99 2.83 3.49
C PHE A 25 -15.59 2.20 4.75
N ARG A 26 -16.37 2.95 5.52
CA ARG A 26 -17.04 2.42 6.71
C ARG A 26 -18.03 1.32 6.38
N GLU A 27 -18.83 1.52 5.33
CA GLU A 27 -19.91 0.60 4.91
C GLU A 27 -19.65 -0.03 3.52
N LYS A 28 -18.64 0.46 2.79
CA LYS A 28 -18.28 -0.05 1.47
C LYS A 28 -17.49 -1.36 1.61
N GLU A 29 -17.72 -2.32 0.71
CA GLU A 29 -16.88 -3.49 0.56
C GLU A 29 -15.43 -3.11 0.31
N ARG A 30 -14.50 -3.92 0.79
CA ARG A 30 -13.08 -3.72 0.54
C ARG A 30 -12.74 -4.17 -0.88
N PRO A 31 -11.90 -3.40 -1.58
CA PRO A 31 -11.47 -3.79 -2.93
C PRO A 31 -10.63 -5.07 -2.88
N VAL A 32 -10.67 -5.81 -3.97
CA VAL A 32 -9.71 -6.89 -4.20
C VAL A 32 -8.36 -6.26 -4.44
N LEU A 33 -7.41 -6.53 -3.53
CA LEU A 33 -6.13 -5.86 -3.45
C LEU A 33 -4.98 -6.77 -3.91
N LEU A 34 -4.08 -6.21 -4.72
CA LEU A 34 -2.77 -6.78 -5.03
C LEU A 34 -1.70 -5.90 -4.41
N ASN A 35 -0.78 -6.50 -3.67
CA ASN A 35 0.38 -5.82 -3.08
C ASN A 35 1.65 -6.22 -3.84
N SER A 36 2.56 -5.27 -4.08
CA SER A 36 3.77 -5.50 -4.87
C SER A 36 4.87 -6.27 -4.14
N TRP A 37 4.81 -6.41 -2.81
CA TRP A 37 5.91 -6.90 -1.99
C TRP A 37 6.47 -8.25 -2.45
N GLU A 38 5.66 -9.29 -2.46
CA GLU A 38 6.11 -10.65 -2.81
C GLU A 38 6.60 -10.79 -4.27
N GLY A 39 6.20 -9.87 -5.13
CA GLY A 39 6.63 -9.87 -6.55
C GLY A 39 7.92 -9.10 -6.83
N MET A 40 8.26 -8.11 -5.98
CA MET A 40 9.32 -7.14 -6.31
C MET A 40 10.29 -6.87 -5.16
N TYR A 41 9.86 -7.04 -3.90
CA TYR A 41 10.60 -6.58 -2.72
C TYR A 41 11.09 -5.14 -2.92
N PHE A 42 12.36 -4.84 -2.63
CA PHE A 42 12.96 -3.51 -2.81
C PHE A 42 13.29 -3.16 -4.26
N ALA A 43 13.21 -4.11 -5.20
CA ALA A 43 13.53 -3.89 -6.61
C ALA A 43 12.36 -3.28 -7.40
N ILE A 44 11.64 -2.36 -6.77
CA ILE A 44 10.51 -1.65 -7.33
C ILE A 44 10.96 -0.55 -8.30
N SER A 45 10.19 -0.31 -9.36
CA SER A 45 10.38 0.79 -10.31
C SER A 45 9.06 1.18 -10.95
N GLU A 46 9.00 2.36 -11.58
CA GLU A 46 7.82 2.80 -12.34
C GLU A 46 7.40 1.78 -13.39
N GLU A 47 8.36 1.30 -14.21
CA GLU A 47 8.12 0.31 -15.28
C GLU A 47 7.44 -0.96 -14.73
N LYS A 48 8.02 -1.56 -13.69
CA LYS A 48 7.49 -2.78 -13.06
C LYS A 48 6.11 -2.57 -12.44
N MET A 49 5.87 -1.40 -11.83
CA MET A 49 4.56 -1.08 -11.27
C MET A 49 3.50 -0.95 -12.36
N LEU A 50 3.84 -0.40 -13.52
CA LEU A 50 2.93 -0.30 -14.65
C LEU A 50 2.64 -1.66 -15.31
N GLU A 51 3.64 -2.54 -15.43
CA GLU A 51 3.45 -3.93 -15.87
C GLU A 51 2.55 -4.72 -14.90
N LEU A 52 2.78 -4.53 -13.57
CA LEU A 52 1.94 -5.16 -12.56
C LEU A 52 0.50 -4.64 -12.59
N ALA A 53 0.32 -3.35 -12.91
CA ALA A 53 -1.01 -2.75 -13.07
C ALA A 53 -1.77 -3.37 -14.26
N ASP A 54 -1.11 -3.64 -15.39
CA ASP A 54 -1.72 -4.33 -16.54
C ASP A 54 -2.19 -5.74 -16.14
N THR A 55 -1.33 -6.50 -15.48
CA THR A 55 -1.65 -7.82 -14.95
C THR A 55 -2.81 -7.77 -13.94
N ALA A 56 -2.82 -6.76 -13.08
CA ALA A 56 -3.88 -6.54 -12.09
C ALA A 56 -5.25 -6.32 -12.75
N VAL A 57 -5.30 -5.50 -13.81
CA VAL A 57 -6.53 -5.27 -14.59
C VAL A 57 -7.05 -6.59 -15.20
N GLU A 58 -6.17 -7.36 -15.85
CA GLU A 58 -6.54 -8.65 -16.45
C GLU A 58 -7.07 -9.65 -15.43
N ALA A 59 -6.54 -9.62 -14.22
CA ALA A 59 -6.96 -10.48 -13.11
C ALA A 59 -8.21 -9.97 -12.35
N GLY A 60 -8.75 -8.81 -12.70
CA GLY A 60 -9.90 -8.22 -12.01
C GLY A 60 -9.58 -7.63 -10.63
N ILE A 61 -8.32 -7.23 -10.40
CA ILE A 61 -7.88 -6.54 -9.18
C ILE A 61 -8.39 -5.09 -9.22
N GLU A 62 -8.84 -4.60 -8.08
CA GLU A 62 -9.46 -3.27 -7.96
C GLU A 62 -8.50 -2.22 -7.34
N LEU A 63 -7.51 -2.69 -6.57
CA LEU A 63 -6.54 -1.83 -5.87
C LEU A 63 -5.13 -2.43 -5.97
N LEU A 64 -4.20 -1.71 -6.56
CA LEU A 64 -2.77 -2.02 -6.56
C LEU A 64 -2.08 -1.21 -5.47
N VAL A 65 -1.46 -1.89 -4.50
CA VAL A 65 -0.68 -1.26 -3.44
C VAL A 65 0.81 -1.40 -3.73
N MET A 66 1.48 -0.27 -3.87
CA MET A 66 2.93 -0.19 -3.88
C MET A 66 3.45 -0.33 -2.44
N ASP A 67 4.18 -1.39 -2.18
CA ASP A 67 4.74 -1.70 -0.87
C ASP A 67 6.10 -1.01 -0.65
N ASP A 68 6.89 -1.49 0.31
CA ASP A 68 8.18 -0.96 0.71
C ASP A 68 9.17 -0.83 -0.48
N GLY A 69 10.13 0.08 -0.35
CA GLY A 69 11.17 0.30 -1.36
C GLY A 69 10.94 1.49 -2.29
N TRP A 70 9.85 2.25 -2.15
CA TRP A 70 9.53 3.38 -3.02
C TRP A 70 10.26 4.69 -2.68
N PHE A 71 10.77 4.82 -1.46
CA PHE A 71 11.42 6.04 -1.00
C PHE A 71 12.95 5.97 -1.14
N ARG A 72 13.56 7.15 -1.19
CA ARG A 72 14.98 7.34 -1.48
C ARG A 72 15.89 6.54 -0.55
N GLY A 73 16.81 5.76 -1.13
CA GLY A 73 17.78 4.96 -0.38
C GLY A 73 17.22 3.68 0.24
N ARG A 74 15.92 3.40 0.08
CA ARG A 74 15.28 2.19 0.60
C ARG A 74 15.52 0.99 -0.31
N ASN A 75 16.69 0.38 -0.18
CA ASN A 75 17.10 -0.80 -0.94
C ASN A 75 17.29 -2.05 -0.07
N SER A 76 17.05 -1.93 1.23
CA SER A 76 17.07 -3.01 2.20
C SER A 76 16.19 -2.65 3.40
N ASP A 77 15.93 -3.61 4.27
CA ASP A 77 15.14 -3.45 5.49
C ASP A 77 15.82 -2.60 6.58
N THR A 78 17.10 -2.30 6.43
CA THR A 78 17.89 -1.55 7.40
C THR A 78 18.13 -0.08 7.03
N THR A 79 17.60 0.39 5.88
CA THR A 79 17.89 1.74 5.36
C THR A 79 16.67 2.64 5.27
N SER A 80 16.87 3.95 5.44
CA SER A 80 15.97 5.07 5.08
C SER A 80 14.55 5.03 5.64
N LEU A 81 14.23 4.12 6.55
CA LEU A 81 12.90 4.07 7.15
C LEU A 81 12.66 5.34 7.96
N GLY A 82 11.58 6.05 7.68
CA GLY A 82 11.28 7.37 8.26
C GLY A 82 11.42 8.53 7.28
N ASP A 83 12.30 8.41 6.28
CA ASP A 83 12.56 9.45 5.27
C ASP A 83 11.64 9.26 4.05
N TRP A 84 10.34 9.56 4.23
CA TRP A 84 9.29 9.32 3.24
C TRP A 84 9.36 10.27 2.04
N ILE A 85 10.53 10.28 1.36
CA ILE A 85 10.79 11.07 0.16
C ILE A 85 10.88 10.11 -1.03
N GLU A 86 10.10 10.36 -2.07
CA GLU A 86 10.09 9.51 -3.28
C GLU A 86 11.50 9.38 -3.90
N ASP A 87 11.81 8.17 -4.37
CA ASP A 87 13.07 7.89 -5.05
C ASP A 87 12.98 8.28 -6.52
N GLN A 88 13.66 9.36 -6.90
CA GLN A 88 13.65 9.92 -8.25
C GLN A 88 14.34 9.02 -9.30
N GLU A 89 15.21 8.08 -8.87
CA GLU A 89 15.81 7.10 -9.79
C GLU A 89 14.80 6.00 -10.15
N LYS A 90 13.98 5.60 -9.18
CA LYS A 90 12.93 4.59 -9.38
C LYS A 90 11.68 5.16 -10.05
N PHE A 91 11.37 6.44 -9.76
CA PHE A 91 10.17 7.15 -10.22
C PHE A 91 10.52 8.54 -10.78
N PRO A 92 11.10 8.60 -11.99
CA PRO A 92 11.58 9.87 -12.57
C PRO A 92 10.51 10.94 -12.74
N GLU A 93 9.25 10.54 -12.97
CA GLU A 93 8.11 11.47 -13.12
C GLU A 93 7.36 11.70 -11.78
N GLY A 94 7.82 11.06 -10.70
CA GLY A 94 7.22 11.13 -9.37
C GLY A 94 6.02 10.22 -9.15
N LEU A 95 5.71 9.98 -7.87
CA LEU A 95 4.65 9.06 -7.46
C LEU A 95 3.25 9.53 -7.86
N GLN A 96 3.03 10.83 -7.92
CA GLN A 96 1.75 11.36 -8.38
C GLN A 96 1.46 10.90 -9.81
N LYS A 97 2.46 10.99 -10.69
CA LYS A 97 2.31 10.60 -12.09
C LYS A 97 2.14 9.10 -12.26
N LEU A 98 2.86 8.30 -11.49
CA LEU A 98 2.65 6.86 -11.43
C LEU A 98 1.21 6.53 -11.02
N ALA A 99 0.70 7.16 -9.96
CA ALA A 99 -0.68 6.94 -9.50
C ALA A 99 -1.73 7.31 -10.54
N GLU A 100 -1.50 8.38 -11.30
CA GLU A 100 -2.37 8.76 -12.44
C GLU A 100 -2.36 7.68 -13.51
N LYS A 101 -1.18 7.23 -13.97
CA LYS A 101 -1.01 6.17 -14.98
C LYS A 101 -1.67 4.84 -14.57
N VAL A 102 -1.54 4.45 -13.28
CA VAL A 102 -2.19 3.24 -12.76
C VAL A 102 -3.71 3.37 -12.79
N ARG A 103 -4.26 4.54 -12.38
CA ARG A 103 -5.70 4.79 -12.42
C ARG A 103 -6.26 4.85 -13.83
N GLU A 104 -5.52 5.39 -14.78
CA GLU A 104 -5.89 5.39 -16.21
C GLU A 104 -6.06 3.96 -16.76
N LYS A 105 -5.35 2.99 -16.22
CA LYS A 105 -5.52 1.56 -16.55
C LYS A 105 -6.78 0.93 -15.93
N GLY A 106 -7.43 1.60 -14.98
CA GLY A 106 -8.68 1.13 -14.35
C GLY A 106 -8.50 0.48 -12.98
N VAL A 107 -7.34 0.60 -12.37
CA VAL A 107 -7.02 0.10 -11.01
C VAL A 107 -6.76 1.28 -10.08
N GLU A 108 -7.30 1.24 -8.86
CA GLU A 108 -6.95 2.23 -7.82
C GLU A 108 -5.51 2.02 -7.34
N PHE A 109 -4.87 3.10 -6.88
CA PHE A 109 -3.50 3.08 -6.40
C PHE A 109 -3.42 3.36 -4.89
N GLY A 110 -2.66 2.53 -4.18
CA GLY A 110 -2.34 2.68 -2.77
C GLY A 110 -0.83 2.65 -2.53
N ILE A 111 -0.40 3.15 -1.40
CA ILE A 111 1.01 3.20 -1.01
C ILE A 111 1.16 2.75 0.45
N TRP A 112 2.22 2.01 0.72
CA TRP A 112 2.56 1.52 2.05
C TRP A 112 3.42 2.52 2.82
N PHE A 113 3.17 2.60 4.13
CA PHE A 113 3.97 3.34 5.10
C PHE A 113 4.10 2.54 6.39
N GLU A 114 5.26 2.63 7.05
CA GLU A 114 5.55 2.06 8.37
C GLU A 114 5.93 3.17 9.36
N PRO A 115 4.97 3.94 9.86
CA PRO A 115 5.24 5.13 10.68
C PRO A 115 5.70 4.83 12.11
N GLU A 116 5.62 3.59 12.54
CA GLU A 116 6.02 3.10 13.87
C GLU A 116 7.52 2.84 14.01
N MET A 117 8.26 2.84 12.91
CA MET A 117 9.68 2.54 12.86
C MET A 117 10.46 3.66 12.17
N VAL A 118 11.70 3.85 12.62
CA VAL A 118 12.65 4.82 12.03
C VAL A 118 14.05 4.21 11.99
N SER A 119 14.76 4.41 10.90
CA SER A 119 16.17 4.01 10.79
C SER A 119 17.06 4.93 11.65
N PRO A 120 18.12 4.41 12.29
CA PRO A 120 19.01 5.22 13.14
C PRO A 120 19.70 6.38 12.40
N GLU A 121 19.80 6.29 11.09
CA GLU A 121 20.44 7.31 10.21
C GLU A 121 19.41 8.15 9.44
N SER A 122 18.13 8.09 9.84
CA SER A 122 17.06 8.95 9.28
C SER A 122 17.33 10.43 9.58
N GLU A 123 16.89 11.29 8.69
CA GLU A 123 16.92 12.76 8.86
C GLU A 123 15.78 13.29 9.74
N LEU A 124 14.87 12.39 10.22
CA LEU A 124 13.79 12.72 11.15
C LEU A 124 14.30 13.05 12.55
#